data_d6a22dadea6e65e93f12714d61d6607b
#
_entry.id   d6a22dadea6e65e93f12714d61d6607b
#
_cell.length_a   1.000
_cell.length_b   1.000
_cell.length_c   1.000
_cell.angle_alpha   90.00
_cell.angle_beta   90.00
_cell.angle_gamma   90.00
#
_symmetry.space_group_name_H-M   'P 1'
#
loop_
_entity.id
_entity.type
_entity.pdbx_description
1 polymer ?
#
loop_
_entity_poly.entity_id
_entity_poly.type
_entity_poly.pdbx_seq_one_letter_code
_entity_poly.pdbx_strand_id
1 'polypeptide(L)'
;MPATNKGSGVLTLFENWDVTLDNLPAEDLMPACETAIWHDEYGPLVISRIDTSGKGGYRLRMGDDIAVDVHPERRIVARFRPEVSRTTVDHFLADQILPRVLASEGQFILHSGAVRMGDGAILLMGPSGRGKSTLVTSFDRAGLSLMGDDAMTISWSNGQAGAKPVYPSLRLLPDSIEALLPDTVTTTSVAYYTAKRRVTVPVADTNGATPLPIQAIFLIAEPIENGKVGLRSLTIAEACMALVESSFALDPTDVIQARGRLADASELARNVPMFEIRYPRDYAQLPEVRAAILAQVAALETA
;
A
#
# COMPACT_ATOMS: atom_id res chain seq x y z
N MET A 1 11.63 -3.31 -32.94
CA MET A 1 10.27 -3.24 -32.36
C MET A 1 10.40 -3.69 -30.91
N PRO A 2 10.05 -2.87 -29.92
CA PRO A 2 10.06 -3.32 -28.53
C PRO A 2 8.98 -4.40 -28.38
N ALA A 3 9.33 -5.50 -27.74
CA ALA A 3 8.42 -6.59 -27.49
C ALA A 3 7.39 -6.15 -26.44
N THR A 4 6.15 -5.98 -26.84
CA THR A 4 5.02 -5.87 -25.92
C THR A 4 4.82 -7.22 -25.23
N ASN A 5 5.50 -7.41 -24.11
CA ASN A 5 5.47 -8.64 -23.35
C ASN A 5 4.26 -8.63 -22.40
N LYS A 6 3.07 -8.97 -22.92
CA LYS A 6 1.89 -9.32 -22.12
C LYS A 6 2.05 -10.75 -21.58
N GLY A 7 3.11 -10.98 -20.80
CA GLY A 7 3.40 -12.29 -20.24
C GLY A 7 3.47 -12.21 -18.72
N SER A 8 2.55 -12.86 -18.04
CA SER A 8 2.49 -13.28 -16.62
C SER A 8 3.13 -12.36 -15.56
N GLY A 9 2.48 -12.17 -14.46
CA GLY A 9 3.00 -11.45 -13.30
C GLY A 9 2.46 -10.02 -13.14
N VAL A 10 3.27 -9.14 -12.58
CA VAL A 10 2.90 -7.74 -12.22
C VAL A 10 2.32 -6.94 -13.38
N LEU A 11 2.77 -7.19 -14.62
CA LEU A 11 2.26 -6.45 -15.79
C LEU A 11 0.76 -6.66 -16.05
N THR A 12 0.19 -7.76 -15.60
CA THR A 12 -1.26 -8.01 -15.72
C THR A 12 -2.09 -7.12 -14.80
N LEU A 13 -1.48 -6.52 -13.78
CA LEU A 13 -2.15 -5.60 -12.86
C LEU A 13 -2.38 -4.21 -13.47
N PHE A 14 -1.68 -3.88 -14.56
CA PHE A 14 -1.82 -2.61 -15.27
C PHE A 14 -2.84 -2.71 -16.41
N GLU A 15 -4.08 -3.01 -16.04
CA GLU A 15 -5.18 -3.03 -16.99
C GLU A 15 -5.29 -1.68 -17.70
N ASN A 16 -5.40 -1.71 -19.05
CA ASN A 16 -5.51 -0.50 -19.89
C ASN A 16 -4.27 0.43 -19.91
N TRP A 17 -3.12 -0.03 -19.44
CA TRP A 17 -1.83 0.67 -19.56
C TRP A 17 -0.87 -0.10 -20.47
N ASP A 18 -0.19 0.63 -21.33
CA ASP A 18 0.92 0.08 -22.12
C ASP A 18 2.22 0.17 -21.29
N VAL A 19 2.73 -0.97 -20.86
CA VAL A 19 3.92 -1.04 -20.00
C VAL A 19 5.10 -1.61 -20.77
N THR A 20 6.15 -0.82 -20.92
CA THR A 20 7.41 -1.21 -21.55
C THR A 20 8.50 -1.34 -20.48
N LEU A 21 9.36 -2.33 -20.62
CA LEU A 21 10.51 -2.57 -19.75
C LEU A 21 11.80 -2.49 -20.58
N ASP A 22 12.64 -1.51 -20.25
CA ASP A 22 13.90 -1.27 -20.93
C ASP A 22 15.08 -1.45 -19.98
N ASN A 23 16.03 -2.27 -20.38
CA ASN A 23 17.29 -2.44 -19.66
C ASN A 23 18.32 -1.49 -20.28
N LEU A 24 18.72 -0.45 -19.55
CA LEU A 24 19.57 0.62 -20.05
C LEU A 24 20.81 0.87 -19.18
N PRO A 25 21.93 1.36 -19.76
CA PRO A 25 23.06 1.88 -19.00
C PRO A 25 22.66 3.03 -18.08
N ALA A 26 23.42 3.26 -17.01
CA ALA A 26 23.14 4.27 -15.99
C ALA A 26 23.00 5.70 -16.55
N GLU A 27 23.81 6.05 -17.53
CA GLU A 27 23.83 7.35 -18.20
C GLU A 27 22.52 7.68 -18.94
N ASP A 28 21.79 6.65 -19.37
CA ASP A 28 20.52 6.77 -20.08
C ASP A 28 19.30 6.84 -19.15
N LEU A 29 19.50 6.67 -17.82
CA LEU A 29 18.43 6.75 -16.83
C LEU A 29 18.11 8.19 -16.41
N MET A 30 19.01 9.15 -16.67
CA MET A 30 18.89 10.54 -16.26
C MET A 30 18.43 11.44 -17.42
N PRO A 31 17.23 12.02 -17.37
CA PRO A 31 16.79 12.98 -18.40
C PRO A 31 17.41 14.36 -18.21
N ALA A 32 17.46 15.13 -19.28
CA ALA A 32 18.00 16.48 -19.28
C ALA A 32 17.15 17.52 -18.52
N CYS A 33 15.85 17.25 -18.29
CA CYS A 33 14.90 18.14 -17.62
C CYS A 33 14.01 17.36 -16.68
N GLU A 34 14.29 17.45 -15.38
CA GLU A 34 13.52 16.83 -14.31
C GLU A 34 13.34 17.82 -13.15
N THR A 35 12.12 18.02 -12.67
CA THR A 35 11.84 18.84 -11.48
C THR A 35 11.24 17.96 -10.40
N ALA A 36 12.01 17.71 -9.33
CA ALA A 36 11.54 16.94 -8.19
C ALA A 36 10.39 17.68 -7.49
N ILE A 37 9.30 16.94 -7.21
CA ILE A 37 8.11 17.46 -6.53
C ILE A 37 7.86 16.76 -5.19
N TRP A 38 8.46 15.60 -4.96
CA TRP A 38 8.32 14.86 -3.74
C TRP A 38 9.49 13.89 -3.51
N HIS A 39 9.88 13.72 -2.25
CA HIS A 39 10.89 12.78 -1.78
C HIS A 39 10.31 11.95 -0.63
N ASP A 40 10.62 10.66 -0.60
CA ASP A 40 10.38 9.83 0.57
C ASP A 40 11.37 10.22 1.69
N GLU A 41 10.86 10.57 2.85
CA GLU A 41 11.70 10.93 4.02
C GLU A 41 12.55 9.75 4.52
N TYR A 42 12.10 8.53 4.28
CA TYR A 42 12.70 7.30 4.82
C TYR A 42 13.26 6.37 3.74
N GLY A 43 13.28 6.82 2.49
CA GLY A 43 13.68 5.98 1.37
C GLY A 43 14.23 6.74 0.17
N PRO A 44 14.77 6.02 -0.80
CA PRO A 44 15.38 6.60 -1.99
C PRO A 44 14.37 6.97 -3.09
N LEU A 45 13.07 6.92 -2.83
CA LEU A 45 12.05 7.23 -3.84
C LEU A 45 11.92 8.74 -4.06
N VAL A 46 12.04 9.15 -5.30
CA VAL A 46 11.83 10.53 -5.76
C VAL A 46 10.77 10.55 -6.84
N ILE A 47 9.82 11.48 -6.75
CA ILE A 47 8.86 11.77 -7.81
C ILE A 47 9.18 13.11 -8.42
N SER A 48 9.27 13.17 -9.74
CA SER A 48 9.57 14.36 -10.51
C SER A 48 8.55 14.57 -11.62
N ARG A 49 8.31 15.83 -11.99
CA ARG A 49 7.67 16.15 -13.26
C ARG A 49 8.71 16.09 -14.37
N ILE A 50 8.32 15.51 -15.49
CA ILE A 50 9.12 15.44 -16.70
C ILE A 50 8.33 16.05 -17.86
N ASP A 51 9.02 16.79 -18.71
CA ASP A 51 8.46 17.25 -19.98
C ASP A 51 9.09 16.45 -21.12
N THR A 52 8.35 15.47 -21.61
CA THR A 52 8.74 14.70 -22.78
C THR A 52 7.89 15.14 -23.95
N SER A 53 8.44 15.98 -24.81
CA SER A 53 7.80 16.44 -26.04
C SER A 53 6.54 17.30 -25.84
N GLY A 54 6.49 18.14 -24.79
CA GLY A 54 5.39 19.06 -24.52
C GLY A 54 4.10 18.43 -24.02
N LYS A 55 4.11 17.14 -23.61
CA LYS A 55 2.92 16.45 -23.10
C LYS A 55 2.90 16.26 -21.59
N GLY A 56 3.96 16.64 -20.92
CA GLY A 56 4.12 16.40 -19.49
C GLY A 56 4.19 14.91 -19.12
N GLY A 57 4.46 14.63 -17.88
CA GLY A 57 4.51 13.28 -17.32
C GLY A 57 5.16 13.27 -15.96
N TYR A 58 5.31 12.09 -15.39
CA TYR A 58 5.96 11.91 -14.11
C TYR A 58 7.05 10.85 -14.21
N ARG A 59 8.14 11.06 -13.48
CA ARG A 59 9.18 10.07 -13.28
C ARG A 59 9.27 9.71 -11.81
N LEU A 60 9.22 8.43 -11.53
CA LEU A 60 9.50 7.88 -10.21
C LEU A 60 10.84 7.16 -10.26
N ARG A 61 11.77 7.58 -9.39
CA ARG A 61 13.10 6.98 -9.29
C ARG A 61 13.28 6.26 -7.95
N MET A 62 13.90 5.09 -8.02
CA MET A 62 14.41 4.37 -6.86
C MET A 62 15.94 4.42 -6.89
N GLY A 63 16.48 5.42 -6.21
CA GLY A 63 17.90 5.75 -6.33
C GLY A 63 18.30 6.05 -7.78
N ASP A 64 19.46 5.53 -8.17
CA ASP A 64 20.00 5.68 -9.53
C ASP A 64 19.83 4.40 -10.38
N ASP A 65 19.08 3.43 -9.90
CA ASP A 65 19.01 2.10 -10.49
C ASP A 65 17.73 1.82 -11.27
N ILE A 66 16.63 2.47 -10.89
CA ILE A 66 15.32 2.31 -11.53
C ILE A 66 14.68 3.67 -11.76
N ALA A 67 14.20 3.91 -12.96
CA ALA A 67 13.38 5.06 -13.32
C ALA A 67 12.13 4.61 -14.07
N VAL A 68 10.96 5.03 -13.62
CA VAL A 68 9.69 4.71 -14.25
C VAL A 68 9.00 5.99 -14.69
N ASP A 69 8.79 6.14 -15.99
CA ASP A 69 8.06 7.25 -16.58
C ASP A 69 6.59 6.87 -16.73
N VAL A 70 5.72 7.71 -16.20
CA VAL A 70 4.27 7.63 -16.33
C VAL A 70 3.80 8.76 -17.23
N HIS A 71 3.26 8.41 -18.39
CA HIS A 71 2.81 9.35 -19.40
C HIS A 71 1.27 9.48 -19.42
N PRO A 72 0.73 10.67 -19.79
CA PRO A 72 -0.73 10.93 -19.79
C PRO A 72 -1.54 9.99 -20.68
N GLU A 73 -0.93 9.45 -21.75
CA GLU A 73 -1.56 8.52 -22.69
C GLU A 73 -1.64 7.07 -22.18
N ARG A 74 -1.61 6.86 -20.88
CA ARG A 74 -1.60 5.52 -20.24
C ARG A 74 -0.43 4.63 -20.67
N ARG A 75 0.71 5.24 -20.83
CA ARG A 75 1.95 4.53 -21.15
C ARG A 75 2.92 4.64 -19.97
N ILE A 76 3.50 3.52 -19.60
CA ILE A 76 4.52 3.40 -18.56
C ILE A 76 5.78 2.84 -19.20
N VAL A 77 6.91 3.49 -18.97
CA VAL A 77 8.22 3.04 -19.41
C VAL A 77 9.11 2.85 -18.20
N ALA A 78 9.36 1.61 -17.82
CA ALA A 78 10.27 1.27 -16.73
C ALA A 78 11.66 1.01 -17.30
N ARG A 79 12.64 1.82 -16.88
CA ARG A 79 14.05 1.69 -17.20
C ARG A 79 14.83 1.29 -15.97
N PHE A 80 15.76 0.36 -16.12
CA PHE A 80 16.53 -0.15 -15.00
C PHE A 80 17.90 -0.63 -15.43
N ARG A 81 18.86 -0.59 -14.50
CA ARG A 81 20.22 -1.08 -14.75
C ARG A 81 20.24 -2.59 -14.97
N PRO A 82 21.20 -3.12 -15.76
CA PRO A 82 21.32 -4.55 -16.02
C PRO A 82 21.45 -5.43 -14.79
N GLU A 83 22.00 -4.88 -13.70
CA GLU A 83 22.23 -5.59 -12.44
C GLU A 83 20.95 -5.71 -11.59
N VAL A 84 19.93 -4.91 -11.89
CA VAL A 84 18.67 -4.93 -11.16
C VAL A 84 17.86 -6.15 -11.56
N SER A 85 17.53 -6.97 -10.59
CA SER A 85 16.73 -8.17 -10.85
C SER A 85 15.31 -7.81 -11.31
N ARG A 86 14.73 -8.63 -12.17
CA ARG A 86 13.34 -8.47 -12.61
C ARG A 86 12.38 -8.48 -11.42
N THR A 87 12.63 -9.27 -10.39
CA THR A 87 11.82 -9.31 -9.17
C THR A 87 11.79 -7.95 -8.48
N THR A 88 12.92 -7.24 -8.44
CA THR A 88 12.99 -5.88 -7.89
C THR A 88 12.16 -4.89 -8.70
N VAL A 89 12.24 -4.96 -10.03
CA VAL A 89 11.45 -4.10 -10.93
C VAL A 89 9.96 -4.37 -10.76
N ASP A 90 9.56 -5.63 -10.77
CA ASP A 90 8.17 -6.05 -10.58
C ASP A 90 7.64 -5.60 -9.21
N HIS A 91 8.47 -5.66 -8.17
CA HIS A 91 8.10 -5.15 -6.86
C HIS A 91 7.90 -3.64 -6.88
N PHE A 92 8.82 -2.89 -7.49
CA PHE A 92 8.70 -1.43 -7.59
C PHE A 92 7.44 -1.01 -8.36
N LEU A 93 7.15 -1.69 -9.47
CA LEU A 93 5.94 -1.46 -10.26
C LEU A 93 4.66 -1.72 -9.45
N ALA A 94 4.58 -2.85 -8.74
CA ALA A 94 3.39 -3.19 -7.96
C ALA A 94 3.19 -2.29 -6.74
N ASP A 95 4.28 -1.97 -6.04
CA ASP A 95 4.25 -1.32 -4.74
C ASP A 95 4.21 0.21 -4.83
N GLN A 96 4.96 0.77 -5.77
CA GLN A 96 5.13 2.21 -5.85
C GLN A 96 4.40 2.84 -7.04
N ILE A 97 4.35 2.15 -8.18
CA ILE A 97 3.77 2.73 -9.40
C ILE A 97 2.27 2.48 -9.47
N LEU A 98 1.83 1.24 -9.36
CA LEU A 98 0.43 0.87 -9.54
C LEU A 98 -0.53 1.64 -8.63
N PRO A 99 -0.32 1.74 -7.30
CA PRO A 99 -1.23 2.49 -6.43
C PRO A 99 -1.31 3.98 -6.79
N ARG A 100 -0.19 4.59 -7.20
CA ARG A 100 -0.13 6.01 -7.59
C ARG A 100 -0.79 6.28 -8.93
N VAL A 101 -0.64 5.37 -9.87
CA VAL A 101 -1.30 5.44 -11.18
C VAL A 101 -2.82 5.33 -11.01
N LEU A 102 -3.30 4.37 -10.21
CA LEU A 102 -4.73 4.24 -9.90
C LEU A 102 -5.26 5.48 -9.17
N ALA A 103 -4.48 6.04 -8.24
CA ALA A 103 -4.84 7.29 -7.58
C ALA A 103 -4.93 8.47 -8.55
N SER A 104 -4.05 8.55 -9.55
CA SER A 104 -4.12 9.57 -10.60
C SER A 104 -5.33 9.43 -11.53
N GLU A 105 -5.92 8.24 -11.60
CA GLU A 105 -7.18 7.96 -12.29
C GLU A 105 -8.43 8.25 -11.43
N GLY A 106 -8.25 8.83 -10.24
CA GLY A 106 -9.33 9.22 -9.34
C GLY A 106 -9.77 8.13 -8.37
N GLN A 107 -9.03 7.03 -8.23
CA GLN A 107 -9.31 6.03 -7.19
C GLN A 107 -8.73 6.46 -5.85
N PHE A 108 -9.45 6.23 -4.76
CA PHE A 108 -8.94 6.48 -3.42
C PHE A 108 -8.20 5.23 -2.92
N ILE A 109 -6.87 5.32 -2.88
CA ILE A 109 -5.98 4.20 -2.51
C ILE A 109 -5.30 4.51 -1.19
N LEU A 110 -5.46 3.63 -0.19
CA LEU A 110 -4.84 3.75 1.12
C LEU A 110 -3.66 2.80 1.28
N HIS A 111 -2.58 3.30 1.88
CA HIS A 111 -1.49 2.45 2.37
C HIS A 111 -1.93 1.77 3.68
N SER A 112 -2.55 0.61 3.55
CA SER A 112 -3.10 -0.16 4.66
C SER A 112 -3.01 -1.65 4.42
N GLY A 113 -2.93 -2.41 5.51
CA GLY A 113 -3.26 -3.83 5.49
C GLY A 113 -4.73 -4.04 5.82
N ALA A 114 -5.29 -5.19 5.44
CA ALA A 114 -6.68 -5.53 5.75
C ALA A 114 -6.86 -7.01 6.06
N VAL A 115 -7.78 -7.27 6.98
CA VAL A 115 -8.26 -8.61 7.32
C VAL A 115 -9.78 -8.68 7.18
N ARG A 116 -10.27 -9.82 6.72
CA ARG A 116 -11.71 -10.11 6.66
C ARG A 116 -12.21 -10.54 8.03
N MET A 117 -13.30 -9.94 8.48
CA MET A 117 -14.04 -10.35 9.67
C MET A 117 -15.52 -10.50 9.31
N GLY A 118 -16.00 -11.75 9.29
CA GLY A 118 -17.35 -12.03 8.80
C GLY A 118 -17.55 -11.58 7.34
N ASP A 119 -18.54 -10.75 7.10
CA ASP A 119 -18.86 -10.18 5.80
C ASP A 119 -18.24 -8.78 5.58
N GLY A 120 -17.38 -8.33 6.50
CA GLY A 120 -16.71 -7.02 6.44
C GLY A 120 -15.19 -7.12 6.54
N ALA A 121 -14.57 -5.94 6.58
CA ALA A 121 -13.13 -5.74 6.64
C ALA A 121 -12.74 -4.83 7.79
N ILE A 122 -11.61 -5.14 8.44
CA ILE A 122 -10.88 -4.26 9.34
C ILE A 122 -9.63 -3.79 8.62
N LEU A 123 -9.41 -2.48 8.56
CA LEU A 123 -8.20 -1.90 7.98
C LEU A 123 -7.21 -1.50 9.07
N LEU A 124 -5.94 -1.76 8.81
CA LEU A 124 -4.81 -1.40 9.67
C LEU A 124 -3.92 -0.40 8.94
N MET A 125 -3.85 0.82 9.45
CA MET A 125 -3.09 1.94 8.88
C MET A 125 -1.93 2.34 9.79
N GLY A 126 -1.06 3.18 9.29
CA GLY A 126 0.05 3.80 10.03
C GLY A 126 1.31 3.89 9.17
N PRO A 127 2.32 4.65 9.62
CA PRO A 127 3.59 4.80 8.92
C PRO A 127 4.28 3.47 8.60
N SER A 128 5.22 3.49 7.65
CA SER A 128 6.05 2.31 7.37
C SER A 128 6.82 1.87 8.63
N GLY A 129 6.97 0.55 8.81
CA GLY A 129 7.67 0.01 9.99
C GLY A 129 6.87 -0.02 11.29
N ARG A 130 5.61 0.44 11.33
CA ARG A 130 4.76 0.39 12.55
C ARG A 130 4.15 -0.98 12.84
N GLY A 131 4.36 -1.98 11.99
CA GLY A 131 3.90 -3.34 12.24
C GLY A 131 2.53 -3.68 11.62
N LYS A 132 2.04 -2.91 10.62
CA LYS A 132 0.81 -3.26 9.88
C LYS A 132 0.82 -4.70 9.39
N SER A 133 1.80 -5.05 8.57
CA SER A 133 1.96 -6.40 8.00
C SER A 133 2.09 -7.48 9.07
N THR A 134 2.81 -7.19 10.18
CA THR A 134 2.95 -8.07 11.34
C THR A 134 1.58 -8.33 12.00
N LEU A 135 0.80 -7.26 12.22
CA LEU A 135 -0.50 -7.37 12.88
C LEU A 135 -1.53 -8.08 11.98
N VAL A 136 -1.56 -7.78 10.67
CA VAL A 136 -2.38 -8.50 9.68
C VAL A 136 -2.06 -9.99 9.69
N THR A 137 -0.77 -10.35 9.66
CA THR A 137 -0.32 -11.75 9.76
C THR A 137 -0.75 -12.40 11.06
N SER A 138 -0.66 -11.67 12.17
CA SER A 138 -1.09 -12.15 13.47
C SER A 138 -2.60 -12.48 13.50
N PHE A 139 -3.44 -11.70 12.82
CA PHE A 139 -4.86 -12.00 12.64
C PHE A 139 -5.08 -13.23 11.77
N ASP A 140 -4.37 -13.35 10.65
CA ASP A 140 -4.45 -14.53 9.77
C ASP A 140 -4.09 -15.82 10.53
N ARG A 141 -3.02 -15.78 11.34
CA ARG A 141 -2.61 -16.89 12.20
C ARG A 141 -3.63 -17.22 13.30
N ALA A 142 -4.49 -16.28 13.64
CA ALA A 142 -5.59 -16.49 14.59
C ALA A 142 -6.91 -16.92 13.91
N GLY A 143 -6.89 -17.16 12.60
CA GLY A 143 -8.04 -17.70 11.85
C GLY A 143 -8.91 -16.67 11.14
N LEU A 144 -8.50 -15.38 11.12
CA LEU A 144 -9.11 -14.37 10.25
C LEU A 144 -8.40 -14.37 8.90
N SER A 145 -9.17 -14.26 7.81
CA SER A 145 -8.57 -14.29 6.48
C SER A 145 -7.86 -12.99 6.14
N LEU A 146 -6.59 -13.11 5.75
CA LEU A 146 -5.85 -12.01 5.11
C LEU A 146 -6.56 -11.58 3.83
N MET A 147 -6.85 -10.27 3.69
CA MET A 147 -7.31 -9.68 2.43
C MET A 147 -6.14 -9.17 1.59
N GLY A 148 -5.24 -8.45 2.19
CA GLY A 148 -4.06 -7.88 1.54
C GLY A 148 -3.24 -7.02 2.49
N ASP A 149 -2.08 -6.62 2.00
CA ASP A 149 -1.12 -5.75 2.68
C ASP A 149 -0.68 -4.66 1.71
N ASP A 150 -0.29 -3.50 2.22
CA ASP A 150 0.29 -2.36 1.53
C ASP A 150 -0.65 -1.44 0.75
N ALA A 151 -1.60 -1.92 -0.05
CA ALA A 151 -2.47 -1.03 -0.83
C ALA A 151 -3.91 -1.54 -0.94
N MET A 152 -4.85 -0.72 -0.50
CA MET A 152 -6.28 -0.97 -0.53
C MET A 152 -7.01 0.08 -1.33
N THR A 153 -7.81 -0.32 -2.32
CA THR A 153 -8.79 0.55 -2.99
C THR A 153 -10.01 0.70 -2.11
N ILE A 154 -10.42 1.93 -1.87
CA ILE A 154 -11.66 2.26 -1.19
C ILE A 154 -12.69 2.69 -2.23
N SER A 155 -13.89 2.18 -2.11
CA SER A 155 -15.00 2.48 -3.02
C SER A 155 -16.32 2.58 -2.26
N TRP A 156 -17.30 3.23 -2.86
CA TRP A 156 -18.62 3.43 -2.26
C TRP A 156 -19.67 2.66 -3.04
N SER A 157 -20.53 1.96 -2.31
CA SER A 157 -21.71 1.32 -2.88
C SER A 157 -22.88 1.49 -1.92
N ASN A 158 -23.99 2.05 -2.41
CA ASN A 158 -25.20 2.30 -1.60
C ASN A 158 -24.92 3.09 -0.30
N GLY A 159 -23.99 4.05 -0.33
CA GLY A 159 -23.62 4.85 0.85
C GLY A 159 -22.70 4.14 1.84
N GLN A 160 -22.24 2.94 1.54
CA GLN A 160 -21.32 2.17 2.38
C GLN A 160 -19.92 2.12 1.76
N ALA A 161 -18.92 2.42 2.57
CA ALA A 161 -17.52 2.29 2.17
C ALA A 161 -17.10 0.82 2.14
N GLY A 162 -16.47 0.41 1.06
CA GLY A 162 -15.90 -0.92 0.89
C GLY A 162 -14.42 -0.87 0.55
N ALA A 163 -13.69 -1.91 0.95
CA ALA A 163 -12.27 -2.06 0.65
C ALA A 163 -11.99 -3.35 -0.13
N LYS A 164 -11.06 -3.26 -1.08
CA LYS A 164 -10.44 -4.42 -1.73
C LYS A 164 -8.95 -4.19 -1.93
N PRO A 165 -8.11 -5.23 -1.89
CA PRO A 165 -6.69 -5.06 -2.18
C PRO A 165 -6.46 -4.67 -3.64
N VAL A 166 -5.46 -3.82 -3.87
CA VAL A 166 -5.01 -3.45 -5.21
C VAL A 166 -4.36 -4.66 -5.90
N TYR A 167 -3.61 -5.45 -5.12
CA TYR A 167 -3.00 -6.71 -5.55
C TYR A 167 -2.77 -7.62 -4.33
N PRO A 168 -2.81 -8.96 -4.54
CA PRO A 168 -2.55 -9.88 -3.45
C PRO A 168 -1.07 -9.83 -3.05
N SER A 169 -0.80 -9.47 -1.80
CA SER A 169 0.56 -9.34 -1.29
C SER A 169 0.59 -9.53 0.22
N LEU A 170 1.62 -10.21 0.70
CA LEU A 170 2.05 -10.17 2.09
C LEU A 170 3.57 -10.10 2.12
N ARG A 171 4.10 -9.10 2.82
CA ARG A 171 5.54 -8.89 2.95
C ARG A 171 5.91 -8.64 4.39
N LEU A 172 6.83 -9.44 4.89
CA LEU A 172 7.28 -9.41 6.27
C LEU A 172 8.80 -9.19 6.36
N LEU A 173 9.21 -8.55 7.42
CA LEU A 173 10.61 -8.55 7.85
C LEU A 173 11.00 -9.93 8.39
N PRO A 174 12.29 -10.32 8.33
CA PRO A 174 12.74 -11.63 8.80
C PRO A 174 12.35 -11.97 10.23
N ASP A 175 12.43 -11.02 11.15
CA ASP A 175 12.01 -11.16 12.55
C ASP A 175 10.52 -11.48 12.71
N SER A 176 9.67 -10.84 11.89
CA SER A 176 8.23 -11.13 11.88
C SER A 176 7.92 -12.50 11.27
N ILE A 177 8.71 -12.95 10.29
CA ILE A 177 8.58 -14.29 9.71
C ILE A 177 8.90 -15.34 10.78
N GLU A 178 10.05 -15.19 11.45
CA GLU A 178 10.50 -16.09 12.51
C GLU A 178 9.48 -16.16 13.68
N ALA A 179 8.94 -15.01 14.09
CA ALA A 179 8.01 -14.94 15.21
C ALA A 179 6.61 -15.47 14.91
N LEU A 180 6.12 -15.39 13.68
CA LEU A 180 4.71 -15.60 13.36
C LEU A 180 4.44 -16.79 12.43
N LEU A 181 5.40 -17.20 11.62
CA LEU A 181 5.17 -18.20 10.60
C LEU A 181 5.91 -19.50 10.91
N PRO A 182 5.35 -20.67 10.55
CA PRO A 182 6.07 -21.92 10.67
C PRO A 182 7.21 -22.01 9.65
N ASP A 183 8.27 -22.75 9.96
CA ASP A 183 9.47 -22.95 9.12
C ASP A 183 9.16 -23.49 7.72
N THR A 184 7.97 -24.08 7.54
CA THR A 184 7.51 -24.65 6.26
C THR A 184 7.07 -23.60 5.25
N VAL A 185 6.90 -22.31 5.67
CA VAL A 185 6.44 -21.26 4.79
C VAL A 185 7.56 -20.80 3.86
N THR A 186 7.28 -20.85 2.56
CA THR A 186 8.22 -20.38 1.55
C THR A 186 8.21 -18.86 1.47
N THR A 187 9.40 -18.27 1.49
CA THR A 187 9.57 -16.83 1.33
C THR A 187 10.60 -16.52 0.23
N THR A 188 10.41 -15.42 -0.48
CA THR A 188 11.33 -14.93 -1.51
C THR A 188 11.74 -13.49 -1.24
N SER A 189 12.97 -13.10 -1.61
CA SER A 189 13.37 -11.70 -1.60
C SER A 189 12.47 -10.90 -2.55
N VAL A 190 12.10 -9.68 -2.19
CA VAL A 190 11.27 -8.81 -3.04
C VAL A 190 12.09 -7.79 -3.82
N ALA A 191 13.10 -7.18 -3.18
CA ALA A 191 13.96 -6.20 -3.81
C ALA A 191 15.26 -6.04 -3.00
N TYR A 192 16.32 -5.54 -3.64
CA TYR A 192 17.61 -5.33 -2.99
C TYR A 192 17.61 -4.19 -1.95
N TYR A 193 16.67 -3.23 -2.09
CA TYR A 193 16.58 -2.05 -1.23
C TYR A 193 15.74 -2.28 0.03
N THR A 194 15.26 -3.48 0.28
CA THR A 194 14.48 -3.82 1.47
C THR A 194 14.79 -5.21 1.99
N ALA A 195 14.84 -5.36 3.31
CA ALA A 195 14.96 -6.65 3.97
C ALA A 195 13.64 -7.45 3.99
N LYS A 196 12.51 -6.85 3.62
CA LYS A 196 11.23 -7.55 3.55
C LYS A 196 11.27 -8.71 2.56
N ARG A 197 10.58 -9.79 2.88
CA ARG A 197 10.43 -10.98 2.06
C ARG A 197 8.95 -11.17 1.71
N ARG A 198 8.68 -11.57 0.47
CA ARG A 198 7.34 -11.99 0.06
C ARG A 198 7.04 -13.33 0.68
N VAL A 199 5.90 -13.42 1.33
CA VAL A 199 5.38 -14.65 1.91
C VAL A 199 4.37 -15.25 0.93
N THR A 200 4.55 -16.53 0.58
CA THR A 200 3.56 -17.27 -0.21
C THR A 200 2.46 -17.76 0.73
N VAL A 201 1.39 -17.00 0.81
CA VAL A 201 0.16 -17.39 1.53
C VAL A 201 -0.97 -17.55 0.51
N PRO A 202 -1.94 -18.43 0.77
CA PRO A 202 -3.19 -18.42 0.03
C PRO A 202 -3.89 -17.09 0.32
N VAL A 203 -3.71 -16.10 -0.53
CA VAL A 203 -4.55 -14.89 -0.49
C VAL A 203 -5.82 -15.25 -1.23
N ALA A 204 -6.98 -14.92 -0.65
CA ALA A 204 -8.25 -15.08 -1.35
C ALA A 204 -8.15 -14.40 -2.72
N ASP A 205 -8.63 -15.07 -3.77
CA ASP A 205 -8.58 -14.55 -5.14
C ASP A 205 -9.19 -13.15 -5.17
N THR A 206 -8.35 -12.15 -5.38
CA THR A 206 -8.72 -10.73 -5.33
C THR A 206 -9.07 -10.17 -6.70
N ASN A 207 -8.76 -10.91 -7.77
CA ASN A 207 -9.15 -10.56 -9.12
C ASN A 207 -10.66 -10.73 -9.30
N GLY A 208 -11.37 -9.61 -9.34
CA GLY A 208 -12.83 -9.58 -9.43
C GLY A 208 -13.56 -9.65 -8.09
N ALA A 209 -12.85 -9.67 -6.95
CA ALA A 209 -13.47 -9.65 -5.64
C ALA A 209 -14.31 -8.37 -5.43
N THR A 210 -15.54 -8.54 -4.97
CA THR A 210 -16.39 -7.44 -4.53
C THR A 210 -15.75 -6.77 -3.31
N PRO A 211 -15.68 -5.42 -3.25
CA PRO A 211 -15.20 -4.73 -2.07
C PRO A 211 -15.99 -5.15 -0.83
N LEU A 212 -15.30 -5.47 0.26
CA LEU A 212 -15.95 -5.80 1.53
C LEU A 212 -16.25 -4.52 2.32
N PRO A 213 -17.42 -4.41 2.96
CA PRO A 213 -17.76 -3.29 3.83
C PRO A 213 -16.70 -3.04 4.90
N ILE A 214 -16.29 -1.80 5.09
CA ILE A 214 -15.31 -1.44 6.12
C ILE A 214 -16.06 -1.29 7.45
N GLN A 215 -15.75 -2.14 8.43
CA GLN A 215 -16.34 -2.11 9.77
C GLN A 215 -15.64 -1.08 10.66
N ALA A 216 -14.31 -1.02 10.60
CA ALA A 216 -13.50 -0.07 11.34
C ALA A 216 -12.10 0.07 10.74
N ILE A 217 -11.43 1.19 11.05
CA ILE A 217 -10.04 1.45 10.67
C ILE A 217 -9.23 1.71 11.95
N PHE A 218 -8.07 1.05 12.08
CA PHE A 218 -7.16 1.22 13.21
C PHE A 218 -5.84 1.83 12.74
N LEU A 219 -5.52 3.00 13.28
CA LEU A 219 -4.24 3.68 13.08
C LEU A 219 -3.25 3.19 14.13
N ILE A 220 -2.22 2.48 13.71
CA ILE A 220 -1.12 2.03 14.56
C ILE A 220 -0.20 3.24 14.82
N ALA A 221 -0.22 3.75 16.02
CA ALA A 221 0.58 4.91 16.43
C ALA A 221 2.00 4.50 16.86
N GLU A 222 2.74 5.45 17.42
CA GLU A 222 4.05 5.18 18.05
C GLU A 222 3.92 4.10 19.12
N PRO A 223 4.82 3.11 19.11
CA PRO A 223 4.83 2.10 20.16
C PRO A 223 5.13 2.76 21.53
N ILE A 224 4.54 2.18 22.55
CA ILE A 224 4.86 2.53 23.93
C ILE A 224 5.98 1.60 24.46
N GLU A 225 6.89 2.11 25.27
CA GLU A 225 7.98 1.30 25.81
C GLU A 225 7.47 0.23 26.77
N ASN A 226 6.52 0.61 27.62
CA ASN A 226 5.88 -0.27 28.61
C ASN A 226 4.42 0.10 28.77
N GLY A 227 3.55 -0.90 29.03
CA GLY A 227 2.15 -0.63 29.32
C GLY A 227 1.21 -1.62 28.65
N LYS A 228 -0.08 -1.33 28.84
CA LYS A 228 -1.18 -2.10 28.24
C LYS A 228 -1.54 -1.55 26.87
N VAL A 229 -2.18 -2.37 26.07
CA VAL A 229 -2.79 -1.96 24.80
C VAL A 229 -3.78 -0.82 25.06
N GLY A 230 -3.57 0.31 24.40
CA GLY A 230 -4.44 1.49 24.48
C GLY A 230 -5.19 1.69 23.17
N LEU A 231 -6.50 1.92 23.28
CA LEU A 231 -7.37 2.30 22.17
C LEU A 231 -8.04 3.64 22.49
N ARG A 232 -8.10 4.53 21.50
CA ARG A 232 -8.93 5.74 21.57
C ARG A 232 -9.62 5.99 20.25
N SER A 233 -10.84 6.50 20.28
CA SER A 233 -11.52 6.98 19.08
C SER A 233 -10.79 8.21 18.53
N LEU A 234 -10.68 8.29 17.20
CA LEU A 234 -10.24 9.51 16.53
C LEU A 234 -11.42 10.43 16.27
N THR A 235 -11.19 11.72 16.41
CA THR A 235 -12.11 12.74 15.89
C THR A 235 -12.13 12.68 14.36
N ILE A 236 -13.19 13.19 13.73
CA ILE A 236 -13.31 13.26 12.26
C ILE A 236 -12.10 13.99 11.65
N ALA A 237 -11.61 15.04 12.30
CA ALA A 237 -10.46 15.79 11.81
C ALA A 237 -9.16 14.98 11.87
N GLU A 238 -8.89 14.31 13.00
CA GLU A 238 -7.72 13.41 13.13
C GLU A 238 -7.79 12.26 12.14
N ALA A 239 -8.94 11.63 11.98
CA ALA A 239 -9.20 10.57 11.04
C ALA A 239 -8.96 11.02 9.60
N CYS A 240 -9.51 12.17 9.20
CA CYS A 240 -9.32 12.73 7.87
C CYS A 240 -7.83 13.00 7.56
N MET A 241 -7.10 13.58 8.51
CA MET A 241 -5.65 13.83 8.34
C MET A 241 -4.87 12.52 8.18
N ALA A 242 -5.11 11.52 9.03
CA ALA A 242 -4.46 10.22 8.94
C ALA A 242 -4.75 9.50 7.60
N LEU A 243 -5.98 9.64 7.08
CA LEU A 243 -6.37 9.08 5.78
C LEU A 243 -5.65 9.77 4.63
N VAL A 244 -5.56 11.11 4.64
CA VAL A 244 -4.82 11.87 3.62
C VAL A 244 -3.34 11.50 3.64
N GLU A 245 -2.71 11.44 4.81
CA GLU A 245 -1.31 11.05 4.98
C GLU A 245 -1.02 9.63 4.50
N SER A 246 -1.97 8.71 4.71
CA SER A 246 -1.85 7.31 4.28
C SER A 246 -2.31 7.06 2.84
N SER A 247 -2.82 8.06 2.12
CA SER A 247 -3.29 7.90 0.75
C SER A 247 -2.17 8.06 -0.27
N PHE A 248 -2.22 7.23 -1.31
CA PHE A 248 -1.30 7.36 -2.44
C PHE A 248 -1.64 8.57 -3.31
N ALA A 249 -0.61 9.19 -3.86
CA ALA A 249 -0.70 10.23 -4.88
C ALA A 249 0.44 10.09 -5.88
N LEU A 250 0.17 10.31 -7.16
CA LEU A 250 1.21 10.43 -8.17
C LEU A 250 1.84 11.82 -8.12
N ASP A 251 1.03 12.87 -8.01
CA ASP A 251 1.48 14.24 -7.79
C ASP A 251 0.84 14.81 -6.51
N PRO A 252 1.56 14.82 -5.39
CA PRO A 252 1.03 15.39 -4.14
C PRO A 252 0.78 16.91 -4.22
N THR A 253 1.39 17.61 -5.18
CA THR A 253 1.29 19.06 -5.38
C THR A 253 0.17 19.46 -6.34
N ASP A 254 -0.46 18.49 -7.03
CA ASP A 254 -1.61 18.75 -7.88
C ASP A 254 -2.84 19.08 -7.04
N VAL A 255 -3.36 20.30 -7.20
CA VAL A 255 -4.47 20.84 -6.41
C VAL A 255 -5.77 20.07 -6.65
N ILE A 256 -6.00 19.58 -7.87
CA ILE A 256 -7.22 18.84 -8.21
C ILE A 256 -7.20 17.47 -7.54
N GLN A 257 -6.08 16.74 -7.66
CA GLN A 257 -5.91 15.45 -7.00
C GLN A 257 -5.94 15.59 -5.46
N ALA A 258 -5.30 16.63 -4.90
CA ALA A 258 -5.31 16.89 -3.47
C ALA A 258 -6.73 17.17 -2.93
N ARG A 259 -7.55 17.94 -3.67
CA ARG A 259 -8.95 18.19 -3.31
C ARG A 259 -9.79 16.91 -3.35
N GLY A 260 -9.63 16.08 -4.39
CA GLY A 260 -10.30 14.78 -4.50
C GLY A 260 -9.97 13.89 -3.30
N ARG A 261 -8.68 13.69 -3.02
CA ARG A 261 -8.23 12.89 -1.86
C ARG A 261 -8.76 13.40 -0.52
N LEU A 262 -8.79 14.73 -0.33
CA LEU A 262 -9.34 15.32 0.89
C LEU A 262 -10.86 15.08 1.01
N ALA A 263 -11.59 15.14 -0.10
CA ALA A 263 -13.03 14.85 -0.13
C ALA A 263 -13.31 13.39 0.23
N ASP A 264 -12.60 12.44 -0.39
CA ASP A 264 -12.73 11.01 -0.12
C ASP A 264 -12.34 10.66 1.32
N ALA A 265 -11.24 11.21 1.82
CA ALA A 265 -10.80 11.04 3.21
C ALA A 265 -11.83 11.61 4.20
N SER A 266 -12.40 12.76 3.89
CA SER A 266 -13.42 13.42 4.72
C SER A 266 -14.73 12.64 4.73
N GLU A 267 -15.13 12.05 3.61
CA GLU A 267 -16.29 11.18 3.51
C GLU A 267 -16.07 9.88 4.30
N LEU A 268 -14.90 9.24 4.14
CA LEU A 268 -14.57 8.02 4.87
C LEU A 268 -14.50 8.25 6.38
N ALA A 269 -13.89 9.36 6.84
CA ALA A 269 -13.79 9.72 8.25
C ALA A 269 -15.13 9.98 8.93
N ARG A 270 -16.17 10.39 8.17
CA ARG A 270 -17.53 10.60 8.71
C ARG A 270 -18.33 9.32 8.79
N ASN A 271 -18.06 8.34 7.93
CA ASN A 271 -18.91 7.17 7.75
C ASN A 271 -18.33 5.88 8.34
N VAL A 272 -17.02 5.86 8.63
CA VAL A 272 -16.34 4.67 9.17
C VAL A 272 -15.68 5.03 10.50
N PRO A 273 -15.96 4.28 11.57
CA PRO A 273 -15.30 4.47 12.86
C PRO A 273 -13.78 4.26 12.75
N MET A 274 -13.02 5.22 13.30
CA MET A 274 -11.56 5.14 13.31
C MET A 274 -11.00 5.25 14.72
N PHE A 275 -10.00 4.44 15.01
CA PHE A 275 -9.36 4.33 16.31
C PHE A 275 -7.85 4.42 16.17
N GLU A 276 -7.20 5.06 17.13
CA GLU A 276 -5.76 4.94 17.33
C GLU A 276 -5.48 3.79 18.26
N ILE A 277 -4.52 2.93 17.91
CA ILE A 277 -4.06 1.83 18.78
C ILE A 277 -2.57 2.01 19.09
N ARG A 278 -2.23 1.87 20.38
CA ARG A 278 -0.87 1.93 20.91
C ARG A 278 -0.57 0.67 21.73
N TYR A 279 0.57 0.08 21.49
CA TYR A 279 1.01 -1.12 22.22
C TYR A 279 2.53 -1.23 22.19
N PRO A 280 3.15 -1.98 23.12
CA PRO A 280 4.57 -2.27 23.08
C PRO A 280 4.94 -3.04 21.81
N ARG A 281 6.13 -2.78 21.28
CA ARG A 281 6.63 -3.49 20.08
C ARG A 281 7.17 -4.89 20.51
N ASP A 282 6.26 -5.77 20.87
CA ASP A 282 6.53 -7.12 21.32
C ASP A 282 5.53 -8.09 20.70
N TYR A 283 6.03 -9.16 20.08
CA TYR A 283 5.19 -10.20 19.49
C TYR A 283 4.29 -10.90 20.52
N ALA A 284 4.72 -10.98 21.77
CA ALA A 284 3.93 -11.54 22.87
C ALA A 284 2.64 -10.74 23.16
N GLN A 285 2.61 -9.46 22.79
CA GLN A 285 1.45 -8.59 22.98
C GLN A 285 0.40 -8.74 21.87
N LEU A 286 0.74 -9.32 20.72
CA LEU A 286 -0.16 -9.39 19.57
C LEU A 286 -1.51 -10.08 19.87
N PRO A 287 -1.60 -11.13 20.71
CA PRO A 287 -2.89 -11.70 21.12
C PRO A 287 -3.79 -10.69 21.85
N GLU A 288 -3.23 -9.87 22.76
CA GLU A 288 -3.96 -8.83 23.48
C GLU A 288 -4.39 -7.69 22.53
N VAL A 289 -3.51 -7.29 21.59
CA VAL A 289 -3.82 -6.29 20.55
C VAL A 289 -5.00 -6.74 19.70
N ARG A 290 -4.98 -8.01 19.22
CA ARG A 290 -6.09 -8.57 18.46
C ARG A 290 -7.39 -8.59 19.27
N ALA A 291 -7.33 -9.04 20.52
CA ALA A 291 -8.49 -9.10 21.39
C ALA A 291 -9.11 -7.70 21.61
N ALA A 292 -8.28 -6.67 21.81
CA ALA A 292 -8.73 -5.29 21.96
C ALA A 292 -9.42 -4.78 20.69
N ILE A 293 -8.85 -5.03 19.51
CA ILE A 293 -9.44 -4.64 18.23
C ILE A 293 -10.78 -5.33 18.01
N LEU A 294 -10.85 -6.66 18.20
CA LEU A 294 -12.08 -7.45 18.01
C LEU A 294 -13.18 -7.03 18.99
N ALA A 295 -12.83 -6.76 20.24
CA ALA A 295 -13.80 -6.27 21.24
C ALA A 295 -14.34 -4.88 20.85
N GLN A 296 -13.50 -4.00 20.31
CA GLN A 296 -13.92 -2.69 19.85
C GLN A 296 -14.89 -2.77 18.66
N VAL A 297 -14.60 -3.68 17.69
CA VAL A 297 -15.50 -3.87 16.53
C VAL A 297 -16.82 -4.47 16.97
N ALA A 298 -16.83 -5.47 17.86
CA ALA A 298 -18.07 -6.05 18.41
C ALA A 298 -18.92 -5.03 19.16
N ALA A 299 -18.31 -4.07 19.86
CA ALA A 299 -19.01 -2.97 20.52
C ALA A 299 -19.73 -2.04 19.54
N LEU A 300 -19.21 -1.86 18.32
CA LEU A 300 -19.86 -1.05 17.27
C LEU A 300 -21.14 -1.70 16.71
N GLU A 301 -21.20 -3.04 16.68
CA GLU A 301 -22.37 -3.79 16.19
C GLU A 301 -23.55 -3.76 17.17
N THR A 302 -23.28 -3.40 18.43
CA THR A 302 -24.28 -3.36 19.51
C THR A 302 -24.78 -1.95 19.86
N ALA A 303 -24.15 -0.91 19.27
CA ALA A 303 -24.47 0.50 19.51
C ALA A 303 -25.39 1.07 18.43
#